data_a35eb47dc3012fb58bf385153faac897
#
_entry.id   a35eb47dc3012fb58bf385153faac897
#
_cell.length_a   1.000
_cell.length_b   1.000
_cell.length_c   1.000
_cell.angle_alpha   90.00
_cell.angle_beta   90.00
_cell.angle_gamma   90.00
#
_symmetry.space_group_name_H-M   'P 1'
#
loop_
_entity.id
_entity.type
_entity.pdbx_description
1 polymer ?
#
loop_
_entity_poly.entity_id
_entity_poly.type
_entity_poly.pdbx_seq_one_letter_code
_entity_poly.pdbx_strand_id
1 'polypeptide(L)'
;MGEKLNGYVKNNYPDTKSDMSTVCMEKTLKMCNSNGMMAMINIPVWMFLTSYEKLRRKMISENTFLNMLHLGRGVFGSDFGTTAFVICKRYLRNHIGNYRRLFNKSVEVVTVETKEKWFFEMKGRYTADQNDYIKIPGVPIAYWASKSIYAAYEYSPLGDTVVPRHGLATSDNNRFLKLWFEINFKKESLIKKSLYNF
;
A
#
# COMPACT_ATOMS: atom_id res chain seq x y z
N MET A 1 -6.82 -20.80 -3.88
CA MET A 1 -6.11 -21.86 -3.10
C MET A 1 -7.09 -22.99 -2.82
N GLY A 2 -6.64 -24.25 -2.92
CA GLY A 2 -7.44 -25.41 -2.47
C GLY A 2 -7.63 -25.37 -0.95
N GLU A 3 -8.67 -26.09 -0.46
CA GLU A 3 -9.10 -26.03 0.95
C GLU A 3 -7.98 -26.36 1.95
N LYS A 4 -7.22 -27.43 1.72
CA LYS A 4 -6.09 -27.83 2.59
C LYS A 4 -5.02 -26.73 2.69
N LEU A 5 -4.64 -26.13 1.56
CA LEU A 5 -3.65 -25.06 1.53
C LEU A 5 -4.18 -23.80 2.20
N ASN A 6 -5.45 -23.45 1.97
CA ASN A 6 -6.09 -22.30 2.61
C ASN A 6 -6.13 -22.44 4.13
N GLY A 7 -6.48 -23.64 4.65
CA GLY A 7 -6.44 -23.94 6.08
C GLY A 7 -5.03 -23.80 6.65
N TYR A 8 -4.03 -24.39 5.99
CA TYR A 8 -2.63 -24.28 6.40
C TYR A 8 -2.15 -22.82 6.46
N VAL A 9 -2.43 -22.04 5.41
CA VAL A 9 -2.02 -20.62 5.32
C VAL A 9 -2.70 -19.78 6.41
N LYS A 10 -4.00 -19.95 6.63
CA LYS A 10 -4.73 -19.23 7.68
C LYS A 10 -4.17 -19.47 9.07
N ASN A 11 -3.76 -20.71 9.37
CA ASN A 11 -3.25 -21.09 10.68
C ASN A 11 -1.80 -20.65 10.90
N ASN A 12 -0.95 -20.73 9.88
CA ASN A 12 0.49 -20.52 10.02
C ASN A 12 0.97 -19.12 9.59
N TYR A 13 0.16 -18.40 8.80
CA TYR A 13 0.49 -17.10 8.21
C TYR A 13 -0.70 -16.12 8.28
N PRO A 14 -1.25 -15.86 9.47
CA PRO A 14 -2.49 -15.08 9.62
C PRO A 14 -2.37 -13.64 9.07
N ASP A 15 -1.18 -13.05 9.12
CA ASP A 15 -0.93 -11.66 8.69
C ASP A 15 -0.67 -11.54 7.18
N THR A 16 -0.41 -12.66 6.49
CA THR A 16 -0.07 -12.70 5.06
C THR A 16 -1.02 -13.57 4.23
N LYS A 17 -2.00 -14.18 4.86
CA LYS A 17 -2.93 -15.16 4.27
C LYS A 17 -3.72 -14.71 3.05
N SER A 18 -3.79 -13.42 2.80
CA SER A 18 -4.60 -12.85 1.71
C SER A 18 -3.99 -13.09 0.32
N ASP A 19 -2.66 -13.29 0.25
CA ASP A 19 -1.96 -13.53 -1.02
C ASP A 19 -0.75 -14.45 -0.82
N MET A 20 -0.58 -15.42 -1.72
CA MET A 20 0.54 -16.38 -1.64
C MET A 20 1.91 -15.73 -1.78
N SER A 21 2.03 -14.64 -2.51
CA SER A 21 3.30 -13.91 -2.64
C SER A 21 3.76 -13.37 -1.30
N THR A 22 2.83 -12.87 -0.48
CA THR A 22 3.13 -12.37 0.87
C THR A 22 3.39 -13.50 1.87
N VAL A 23 2.72 -14.65 1.72
CA VAL A 23 3.04 -15.88 2.48
C VAL A 23 4.46 -16.34 2.16
N CYS A 24 4.83 -16.40 0.88
CA CYS A 24 6.19 -16.75 0.47
C CYS A 24 7.23 -15.75 1.02
N MET A 25 6.93 -14.45 1.03
CA MET A 25 7.77 -13.41 1.60
C MET A 25 8.03 -13.64 3.09
N GLU A 26 6.99 -13.89 3.89
CA GLU A 26 7.13 -14.19 5.32
C GLU A 26 7.90 -15.50 5.55
N LYS A 27 7.60 -16.55 4.78
CA LYS A 27 8.29 -17.84 4.87
C LYS A 27 9.77 -17.72 4.53
N THR A 28 10.10 -17.03 3.44
CA THR A 28 11.50 -16.83 3.00
C THR A 28 12.29 -16.07 4.05
N LEU A 29 11.72 -15.02 4.66
CA LEU A 29 12.35 -14.34 5.78
C LEU A 29 12.62 -15.26 6.97
N LYS A 30 11.67 -16.16 7.30
CA LYS A 30 11.88 -17.15 8.37
C LYS A 30 13.03 -18.11 8.05
N MET A 31 13.25 -18.45 6.78
CA MET A 31 14.31 -19.35 6.33
C MET A 31 15.69 -18.70 6.29
N CYS A 32 15.79 -17.39 6.23
CA CYS A 32 17.08 -16.70 6.26
C CYS A 32 17.78 -16.86 7.62
N ASN A 33 19.09 -16.97 7.61
CA ASN A 33 19.92 -16.88 8.81
C ASN A 33 19.83 -15.46 9.41
N SER A 34 20.26 -15.33 10.68
CA SER A 34 20.50 -14.02 11.29
C SER A 34 21.50 -13.24 10.43
N ASN A 35 21.19 -11.99 10.10
CA ASN A 35 21.92 -11.15 9.14
C ASN A 35 21.87 -11.63 7.66
N GLY A 36 21.11 -12.69 7.35
CA GLY A 36 20.87 -13.13 5.96
C GLY A 36 20.05 -12.09 5.19
N MET A 37 20.11 -12.19 3.88
CA MET A 37 19.35 -11.30 2.97
C MET A 37 18.32 -12.11 2.22
N MET A 38 17.14 -11.54 2.03
CA MET A 38 16.08 -12.03 1.17
C MET A 38 15.87 -11.05 0.02
N ALA A 39 15.90 -11.56 -1.20
CA ALA A 39 15.50 -10.81 -2.39
C ALA A 39 14.26 -11.46 -2.99
N MET A 40 13.32 -10.64 -3.42
CA MET A 40 12.07 -11.13 -4.03
C MET A 40 11.53 -10.14 -5.04
N ILE A 41 10.82 -10.68 -6.03
CA ILE A 41 9.97 -9.91 -6.93
C ILE A 41 8.53 -10.33 -6.67
N ASN A 42 7.65 -9.37 -6.39
CA ASN A 42 6.23 -9.63 -6.17
C ASN A 42 5.35 -8.42 -6.53
N ILE A 43 4.05 -8.56 -6.31
CA ILE A 43 3.09 -7.48 -6.48
C ILE A 43 3.16 -6.49 -5.30
N PRO A 44 2.94 -5.16 -5.55
CA PRO A 44 3.16 -4.11 -4.53
C PRO A 44 2.03 -3.96 -3.52
N VAL A 45 0.95 -4.73 -3.58
CA VAL A 45 -0.25 -4.55 -2.75
C VAL A 45 0.04 -4.57 -1.25
N TRP A 46 1.01 -5.37 -0.81
CA TRP A 46 1.43 -5.45 0.59
C TRP A 46 2.02 -4.13 1.11
N MET A 47 2.52 -3.26 0.23
CA MET A 47 3.08 -1.97 0.62
C MET A 47 2.02 -1.00 1.15
N PHE A 48 0.73 -1.15 0.77
CA PHE A 48 -0.30 -0.13 0.98
C PHE A 48 -1.58 -0.65 1.64
N LEU A 49 -2.04 -1.88 1.32
CA LEU A 49 -3.32 -2.36 1.82
C LEU A 49 -3.31 -2.52 3.35
N THR A 50 -4.42 -2.12 3.98
CA THR A 50 -4.60 -2.17 5.44
C THR A 50 -4.46 -3.60 5.98
N SER A 51 -4.89 -4.61 5.21
CA SER A 51 -4.78 -6.02 5.59
C SER A 51 -3.34 -6.48 5.84
N TYR A 52 -2.34 -5.77 5.33
CA TYR A 52 -0.91 -6.08 5.51
C TYR A 52 -0.20 -5.14 6.49
N GLU A 53 -0.91 -4.33 7.25
CA GLU A 53 -0.28 -3.40 8.20
C GLU A 53 0.59 -4.14 9.23
N LYS A 54 0.09 -5.25 9.78
CA LYS A 54 0.86 -6.06 10.75
C LYS A 54 2.15 -6.62 10.13
N LEU A 55 2.08 -7.10 8.89
CA LEU A 55 3.26 -7.54 8.15
C LEU A 55 4.27 -6.39 8.02
N ARG A 56 3.85 -5.21 7.58
CA ARG A 56 4.73 -4.04 7.40
C ARG A 56 5.37 -3.61 8.72
N ARG A 57 4.59 -3.52 9.80
CA ARG A 57 5.12 -3.19 11.14
C ARG A 57 6.21 -4.16 11.56
N LYS A 58 5.96 -5.46 11.42
CA LYS A 58 6.93 -6.50 11.73
C LYS A 58 8.18 -6.41 10.87
N MET A 59 8.01 -6.19 9.56
CA MET A 59 9.15 -6.05 8.65
C MET A 59 10.03 -4.85 8.99
N ILE A 60 9.44 -3.71 9.33
CA ILE A 60 10.16 -2.49 9.67
C ILE A 60 10.86 -2.60 11.02
N SER A 61 10.25 -3.26 12.00
CA SER A 61 10.82 -3.37 13.35
C SER A 61 11.91 -4.45 13.50
N GLU A 62 11.82 -5.52 12.72
CA GLU A 62 12.71 -6.68 12.85
C GLU A 62 13.75 -6.78 11.72
N ASN A 63 13.52 -6.12 10.60
CA ASN A 63 14.34 -6.25 9.40
C ASN A 63 14.66 -4.88 8.80
N THR A 64 15.53 -4.86 7.79
CA THR A 64 15.92 -3.62 7.12
C THR A 64 15.72 -3.73 5.62
N PHE A 65 14.98 -2.79 5.05
CA PHE A 65 14.89 -2.59 3.61
C PHE A 65 16.18 -1.97 3.10
N LEU A 66 17.00 -2.75 2.40
CA LEU A 66 18.26 -2.25 1.83
C LEU A 66 18.00 -1.46 0.55
N ASN A 67 17.25 -2.07 -0.37
CA ASN A 67 16.86 -1.42 -1.61
C ASN A 67 15.53 -1.96 -2.14
N MET A 68 14.90 -1.18 -3.00
CA MET A 68 13.66 -1.54 -3.68
C MET A 68 13.59 -0.89 -5.06
N LEU A 69 13.17 -1.67 -6.03
CA LEU A 69 12.86 -1.24 -7.38
C LEU A 69 11.36 -1.40 -7.63
N HIS A 70 10.62 -0.30 -7.63
CA HIS A 70 9.19 -0.27 -7.89
C HIS A 70 8.98 -0.08 -9.39
N LEU A 71 8.81 -1.19 -10.07
CA LEU A 71 8.73 -1.28 -11.53
C LEU A 71 7.40 -0.76 -12.08
N GLY A 72 6.31 -0.83 -11.28
CA GLY A 72 4.97 -0.52 -11.77
C GLY A 72 4.44 -1.57 -12.74
N ARG A 73 3.47 -1.18 -13.57
CA ARG A 73 2.76 -2.07 -14.50
C ARG A 73 3.54 -2.30 -15.78
N GLY A 74 3.17 -3.35 -16.54
CA GLY A 74 3.72 -3.64 -17.87
C GLY A 74 5.04 -4.41 -17.85
N VAL A 75 5.41 -5.02 -16.72
CA VAL A 75 6.57 -5.91 -16.61
C VAL A 75 6.07 -7.36 -16.52
N PHE A 76 6.79 -8.28 -17.16
CA PHE A 76 6.42 -9.72 -17.23
C PHE A 76 5.06 -9.99 -17.88
N GLY A 77 4.57 -9.11 -18.75
CA GLY A 77 3.26 -9.27 -19.40
C GLY A 77 2.06 -9.14 -18.46
N SER A 78 2.26 -8.65 -17.23
CA SER A 78 1.22 -8.53 -16.22
C SER A 78 0.72 -7.10 -16.13
N ASP A 79 -0.60 -6.95 -16.00
CA ASP A 79 -1.26 -5.68 -15.70
C ASP A 79 -1.13 -5.25 -14.22
N PHE A 80 -0.68 -6.15 -13.37
CA PHE A 80 -0.40 -5.83 -11.97
C PHE A 80 0.94 -5.10 -11.86
N GLY A 81 1.04 -4.18 -10.91
CA GLY A 81 2.31 -3.57 -10.59
C GLY A 81 3.30 -4.61 -10.06
N THR A 82 4.58 -4.32 -10.21
CA THR A 82 5.67 -5.22 -9.78
C THR A 82 6.67 -4.46 -8.94
N THR A 83 7.16 -5.09 -7.88
CA THR A 83 8.27 -4.60 -7.05
C THR A 83 9.34 -5.67 -6.93
N ALA A 84 10.60 -5.25 -7.00
CA ALA A 84 11.76 -6.06 -6.62
C ALA A 84 12.41 -5.40 -5.40
N PHE A 85 12.78 -6.18 -4.39
CA PHE A 85 13.37 -5.63 -3.18
C PHE A 85 14.35 -6.58 -2.52
N VAL A 86 15.25 -6.02 -1.73
CA VAL A 86 16.20 -6.75 -0.89
C VAL A 86 16.02 -6.30 0.56
N ILE A 87 15.84 -7.28 1.43
CA ILE A 87 15.65 -7.10 2.88
C ILE A 87 16.73 -7.87 3.62
N CYS A 88 17.39 -7.22 4.55
CA CYS A 88 18.26 -7.87 5.52
C CYS A 88 17.44 -8.34 6.73
N LYS A 89 17.59 -9.62 7.15
CA LYS A 89 16.96 -10.18 8.35
C LYS A 89 17.66 -9.70 9.61
N ARG A 90 17.78 -8.41 9.74
CA ARG A 90 18.29 -7.70 10.90
C ARG A 90 17.85 -6.25 10.84
N TYR A 91 17.46 -5.71 11.97
CA TYR A 91 17.24 -4.28 12.08
C TYR A 91 18.60 -3.54 12.15
N LEU A 92 18.87 -2.69 11.17
CA LEU A 92 20.05 -1.83 11.13
C LEU A 92 19.64 -0.41 11.50
N ARG A 93 20.08 0.02 12.67
CA ARG A 93 19.76 1.36 13.17
C ARG A 93 20.32 2.45 12.23
N ASN A 94 19.52 3.49 11.98
CA ASN A 94 19.90 4.63 11.13
C ASN A 94 20.24 4.26 9.67
N HIS A 95 19.75 3.10 9.19
CA HIS A 95 19.94 2.73 7.79
C HIS A 95 19.00 3.53 6.89
N ILE A 96 19.58 4.10 5.84
CA ILE A 96 18.83 4.79 4.78
C ILE A 96 18.73 3.85 3.57
N GLY A 97 17.53 3.37 3.32
CA GLY A 97 17.25 2.49 2.18
C GLY A 97 17.27 3.25 0.85
N ASN A 98 17.62 2.53 -0.22
CA ASN A 98 17.63 3.06 -1.58
C ASN A 98 16.41 2.55 -2.35
N TYR A 99 15.65 3.45 -2.94
CA TYR A 99 14.42 3.13 -3.65
C TYR A 99 14.45 3.72 -5.05
N ARG A 100 13.81 3.02 -6.00
CA ARG A 100 13.63 3.51 -7.36
C ARG A 100 12.21 3.28 -7.82
N ARG A 101 11.64 4.28 -8.48
CA ARG A 101 10.31 4.21 -9.08
C ARG A 101 10.40 4.46 -10.57
N LEU A 102 10.01 3.46 -11.38
CA LEU A 102 10.09 3.49 -12.83
C LEU A 102 8.71 3.68 -13.49
N PHE A 103 7.91 4.58 -12.94
CA PHE A 103 6.63 5.08 -13.48
C PHE A 103 6.30 6.43 -12.86
N ASN A 104 5.51 7.26 -13.55
CA ASN A 104 5.07 8.56 -13.01
C ASN A 104 3.73 8.43 -12.29
N LYS A 105 2.77 7.73 -12.89
CA LYS A 105 1.43 7.51 -12.34
C LYS A 105 1.21 6.02 -12.09
N SER A 106 0.55 5.67 -10.99
CA SER A 106 0.34 4.28 -10.56
C SER A 106 -0.41 3.42 -11.58
N VAL A 107 -1.27 4.03 -12.38
CA VAL A 107 -2.05 3.35 -13.44
C VAL A 107 -1.36 3.34 -14.80
N GLU A 108 -0.23 4.03 -14.93
CA GLU A 108 0.50 4.14 -16.19
C GLU A 108 1.20 2.81 -16.53
N VAL A 109 1.07 2.40 -17.78
CA VAL A 109 1.84 1.30 -18.35
C VAL A 109 3.01 1.89 -19.12
N VAL A 110 4.20 1.81 -18.54
CA VAL A 110 5.44 2.25 -19.17
C VAL A 110 6.11 1.04 -19.80
N THR A 111 6.61 1.18 -21.03
CA THR A 111 7.29 0.08 -21.74
C THR A 111 8.57 -0.35 -21.04
N VAL A 112 8.99 -1.59 -21.25
CA VAL A 112 10.17 -2.16 -20.62
C VAL A 112 11.43 -1.37 -21.04
N GLU A 113 11.54 -1.01 -22.31
CA GLU A 113 12.66 -0.25 -22.87
C GLU A 113 12.76 1.14 -22.22
N THR A 114 11.62 1.79 -22.00
CA THR A 114 11.58 3.09 -21.30
C THR A 114 12.02 2.95 -19.84
N LYS A 115 11.58 1.89 -19.15
CA LYS A 115 12.00 1.61 -17.77
C LYS A 115 13.49 1.32 -17.68
N GLU A 116 14.02 0.54 -18.62
CA GLU A 116 15.45 0.25 -18.73
C GLU A 116 16.25 1.54 -18.92
N LYS A 117 15.85 2.38 -19.89
CA LYS A 117 16.44 3.70 -20.10
C LYS A 117 16.43 4.53 -18.81
N TRP A 118 15.28 4.66 -18.14
CA TRP A 118 15.17 5.40 -16.89
C TRP A 118 16.03 4.81 -15.77
N PHE A 119 16.18 3.48 -15.76
CA PHE A 119 17.05 2.82 -14.80
C PHE A 119 18.53 3.23 -15.02
N PHE A 120 19.04 3.22 -16.23
CA PHE A 120 20.42 3.64 -16.51
C PHE A 120 20.60 5.15 -16.39
N GLU A 121 19.62 5.97 -16.74
CA GLU A 121 19.61 7.43 -16.53
C GLU A 121 19.45 7.84 -15.07
N MET A 122 19.36 6.89 -14.16
CA MET A 122 19.23 7.14 -12.72
C MET A 122 17.95 7.91 -12.32
N LYS A 123 16.87 7.87 -13.13
CA LYS A 123 15.58 8.49 -12.80
C LYS A 123 14.88 7.79 -11.65
N GLY A 124 13.97 8.51 -10.98
CA GLY A 124 13.10 7.99 -9.93
C GLY A 124 13.82 7.46 -8.70
N ARG A 125 14.95 8.03 -8.33
CA ARG A 125 15.71 7.69 -7.12
C ARG A 125 15.12 8.39 -5.89
N TYR A 126 15.02 7.61 -4.82
CA TYR A 126 14.61 8.07 -3.50
C TYR A 126 15.51 7.41 -2.45
N THR A 127 15.67 8.10 -1.33
CA THR A 127 16.29 7.55 -0.13
C THR A 127 15.34 7.81 1.04
N ALA A 128 15.13 6.82 1.90
CA ALA A 128 14.22 6.96 3.02
C ALA A 128 14.68 6.14 4.22
N ASP A 129 14.44 6.67 5.40
CA ASP A 129 14.51 5.90 6.64
C ASP A 129 13.17 5.13 6.78
N GLN A 130 13.24 3.81 6.92
CA GLN A 130 12.04 3.00 7.10
C GLN A 130 11.26 3.34 8.37
N ASN A 131 11.88 3.93 9.37
CA ASN A 131 11.21 4.37 10.60
C ASN A 131 10.23 5.51 10.37
N ASP A 132 10.41 6.30 9.32
CA ASP A 132 9.45 7.36 8.96
C ASP A 132 8.10 6.80 8.52
N TYR A 133 8.04 5.58 7.99
CA TYR A 133 6.79 4.95 7.57
C TYR A 133 5.81 4.71 8.74
N ILE A 134 6.34 4.51 9.95
CA ILE A 134 5.54 4.26 11.16
C ILE A 134 4.71 5.50 11.54
N LYS A 135 5.14 6.70 11.14
CA LYS A 135 4.44 7.97 11.39
C LYS A 135 3.11 8.07 10.65
N ILE A 136 2.99 7.37 9.51
CA ILE A 136 1.77 7.39 8.69
C ILE A 136 0.82 6.29 9.17
N PRO A 137 -0.48 6.59 9.43
CA PRO A 137 -1.49 5.58 9.75
C PRO A 137 -1.53 4.46 8.70
N GLY A 138 -1.59 3.21 9.16
CA GLY A 138 -1.52 2.03 8.29
C GLY A 138 -0.10 1.68 7.83
N VAL A 139 0.92 2.47 8.18
CA VAL A 139 2.34 2.20 7.91
C VAL A 139 2.63 1.85 6.45
N PRO A 140 2.18 2.63 5.47
CA PRO A 140 2.50 2.37 4.06
C PRO A 140 4.00 2.52 3.81
N ILE A 141 4.55 1.73 2.87
CA ILE A 141 5.95 1.89 2.44
C ILE A 141 6.04 3.09 1.50
N ALA A 142 5.92 4.29 2.06
CA ALA A 142 5.79 5.55 1.31
C ALA A 142 7.16 6.22 1.07
N TYR A 143 8.14 5.48 0.59
CA TYR A 143 9.54 5.91 0.39
C TYR A 143 9.71 7.20 -0.44
N TRP A 144 8.69 7.60 -1.18
CA TRP A 144 8.69 8.85 -1.98
C TRP A 144 8.14 10.06 -1.22
N ALA A 145 7.63 9.87 -0.01
CA ALA A 145 7.08 10.97 0.78
C ALA A 145 8.21 11.89 1.27
N SER A 146 7.97 13.20 1.24
CA SER A 146 8.91 14.18 1.78
C SER A 146 8.87 14.19 3.31
N LYS A 147 9.93 14.70 3.93
CA LYS A 147 9.97 14.90 5.38
C LYS A 147 8.80 15.76 5.89
N SER A 148 8.35 16.73 5.11
CA SER A 148 7.18 17.57 5.43
C SER A 148 5.89 16.75 5.51
N ILE A 149 5.73 15.74 4.64
CA ILE A 149 4.57 14.85 4.69
C ILE A 149 4.59 14.03 5.96
N TYR A 150 5.73 13.42 6.33
CA TYR A 150 5.84 12.68 7.58
C TYR A 150 5.59 13.55 8.82
N ALA A 151 6.12 14.77 8.83
CA ALA A 151 5.89 15.73 9.92
C ALA A 151 4.40 16.13 10.04
N ALA A 152 3.68 16.22 8.94
CA ALA A 152 2.24 16.54 8.96
C ALA A 152 1.42 15.49 9.74
N TYR A 153 1.85 14.24 9.80
CA TYR A 153 1.18 13.19 10.58
C TYR A 153 1.51 13.23 12.09
N GLU A 154 2.42 14.09 12.52
CA GLU A 154 2.70 14.32 13.95
C GLU A 154 1.68 15.29 14.59
N TYR A 155 0.87 15.98 13.78
CA TYR A 155 -0.22 16.83 14.24
C TYR A 155 -1.49 16.03 14.47
N SER A 156 -2.40 16.57 15.30
CA SER A 156 -3.72 15.96 15.54
C SER A 156 -4.49 15.78 14.23
N PRO A 157 -5.04 14.60 13.97
CA PRO A 157 -5.78 14.34 12.76
C PRO A 157 -7.09 15.16 12.73
N LEU A 158 -7.53 15.53 11.54
CA LEU A 158 -8.79 16.26 11.35
C LEU A 158 -9.99 15.54 11.99
N GLY A 159 -9.94 14.19 12.05
CA GLY A 159 -10.97 13.37 12.68
C GLY A 159 -11.19 13.61 14.18
N ASP A 160 -10.21 14.22 14.89
CA ASP A 160 -10.37 14.59 16.30
C ASP A 160 -11.25 15.85 16.46
N THR A 161 -11.32 16.67 15.40
CA THR A 161 -12.09 17.93 15.41
C THR A 161 -13.43 17.79 14.70
N VAL A 162 -13.48 16.99 13.63
CA VAL A 162 -14.68 16.80 12.81
C VAL A 162 -14.93 15.32 12.54
N VAL A 163 -16.20 14.96 12.40
CA VAL A 163 -16.59 13.61 12.00
C VAL A 163 -16.75 13.59 10.48
N PRO A 164 -15.77 13.06 9.73
CA PRO A 164 -15.91 12.95 8.30
C PRO A 164 -17.02 11.96 7.96
N ARG A 165 -17.96 12.37 7.11
CA ARG A 165 -19.02 11.49 6.64
C ARG A 165 -18.95 11.37 5.13
N HIS A 166 -19.11 10.15 4.66
CA HIS A 166 -19.28 9.90 3.25
C HIS A 166 -20.65 10.42 2.82
N GLY A 167 -20.68 11.26 1.80
CA GLY A 167 -21.95 11.71 1.22
C GLY A 167 -22.63 10.60 0.41
N LEU A 168 -23.67 10.97 -0.34
CA LEU A 168 -24.36 10.03 -1.22
C LEU A 168 -23.37 9.45 -2.25
N ALA A 169 -23.22 8.13 -2.24
CA ALA A 169 -22.47 7.40 -3.25
C ALA A 169 -23.41 6.53 -4.07
N THR A 170 -23.42 6.70 -5.37
CA THR A 170 -24.20 5.87 -6.29
C THR A 170 -23.27 5.17 -7.28
N SER A 171 -23.65 3.99 -7.74
CA SER A 171 -22.97 3.31 -8.85
C SER A 171 -23.41 3.84 -10.22
N ASP A 172 -24.52 4.61 -10.27
CA ASP A 172 -25.09 5.20 -11.48
C ASP A 172 -25.64 6.60 -11.17
N ASN A 173 -24.79 7.60 -11.35
CA ASN A 173 -25.14 8.99 -11.07
C ASN A 173 -26.29 9.49 -11.96
N ASN A 174 -26.35 9.09 -13.22
CA ASN A 174 -27.38 9.54 -14.16
C ASN A 174 -28.78 9.05 -13.74
N ARG A 175 -28.84 7.87 -13.11
CA ARG A 175 -30.07 7.28 -12.62
C ARG A 175 -30.50 7.85 -11.27
N PHE A 176 -29.57 8.03 -10.34
CA PHE A 176 -29.88 8.31 -8.93
C PHE A 176 -29.69 9.76 -8.51
N LEU A 177 -28.80 10.53 -9.17
CA LEU A 177 -28.70 11.97 -8.94
C LEU A 177 -29.70 12.69 -9.84
N LYS A 178 -30.57 13.47 -9.22
CA LYS A 178 -31.60 14.25 -9.88
C LYS A 178 -31.42 15.74 -9.61
N LEU A 179 -31.70 16.57 -10.58
CA LEU A 179 -31.78 18.01 -10.38
C LEU A 179 -33.09 18.34 -9.63
N TRP A 180 -33.11 19.44 -8.90
CA TRP A 180 -34.22 19.80 -8.03
C TRP A 180 -35.58 19.87 -8.77
N PHE A 181 -35.60 20.25 -10.05
CA PHE A 181 -36.80 20.34 -10.89
C PHE A 181 -37.24 18.98 -11.47
N GLU A 182 -36.42 17.94 -11.39
CA GLU A 182 -36.77 16.58 -11.81
C GLU A 182 -37.46 15.78 -10.69
N ILE A 183 -37.57 16.38 -9.50
CA ILE A 183 -38.08 15.72 -8.30
C ILE A 183 -39.54 16.12 -8.06
N ASN A 184 -40.37 15.13 -7.79
CA ASN A 184 -41.75 15.38 -7.36
C ASN A 184 -41.78 15.57 -5.86
N PHE A 185 -41.78 16.81 -5.38
CA PHE A 185 -41.77 17.17 -3.95
C PHE A 185 -42.91 16.55 -3.14
N LYS A 186 -44.03 16.18 -3.76
CA LYS A 186 -45.13 15.49 -3.06
C LYS A 186 -44.78 14.04 -2.70
N LYS A 187 -43.75 13.45 -3.33
CA LYS A 187 -43.27 12.09 -3.07
C LYS A 187 -42.02 12.05 -2.20
N GLU A 188 -41.48 13.21 -1.82
CA GLU A 188 -40.31 13.27 -0.94
C GLU A 188 -40.78 13.30 0.52
N SER A 189 -40.27 12.39 1.30
CA SER A 189 -40.31 12.49 2.75
C SER A 189 -39.02 13.12 3.24
N LEU A 190 -39.03 14.41 3.50
CA LEU A 190 -37.95 15.07 4.26
C LEU A 190 -38.08 14.65 5.73
N ILE A 191 -37.64 13.44 6.04
CA ILE A 191 -37.65 12.93 7.42
C ILE A 191 -36.50 13.61 8.16
N LYS A 192 -36.79 14.70 8.84
CA LYS A 192 -35.86 15.40 9.75
C LYS A 192 -35.28 14.50 10.84
N LYS A 193 -35.88 13.34 11.13
CA LYS A 193 -35.46 12.41 12.19
C LYS A 193 -34.38 11.41 11.81
N SER A 194 -34.10 11.15 10.53
CA SER A 194 -33.13 10.13 10.16
C SER A 194 -31.69 10.64 9.95
N LEU A 195 -31.49 11.95 10.06
CA LEU A 195 -30.15 12.55 9.87
C LEU A 195 -29.25 12.47 11.13
N TYR A 196 -29.79 12.02 12.26
CA TYR A 196 -29.04 11.99 13.53
C TYR A 196 -28.85 10.60 14.17
N ASN A 197 -29.28 9.53 13.50
CA ASN A 197 -29.15 8.17 14.00
C ASN A 197 -28.44 7.25 12.98
N PHE A 198 -27.21 7.59 12.65
CA PHE A 198 -26.26 6.65 12.04
C PHE A 198 -24.87 6.83 12.65
#